data_b8d2ed3184706fe69d1520dac85fd21f
#
_entry.id   b8d2ed3184706fe69d1520dac85fd21f
#
_cell.length_a   1.000
_cell.length_b   1.000
_cell.length_c   1.000
_cell.angle_alpha   90.00
_cell.angle_beta   90.00
_cell.angle_gamma   90.00
#
_symmetry.space_group_name_H-M   'P 1'
#
loop_
_entity.id
_entity.type
_entity.pdbx_description
1 polymer ?
#
loop_
_entity_poly.entity_id
_entity_poly.type
_entity_poly.pdbx_seq_one_letter_code
_entity_poly.pdbx_strand_id
1 'polypeptide(L)'
;MPEGILDTSTVILLDRLADSSQLPSTPLITSVTLAELAVGPLVAEDQLVRARRQSHLLFVEQNFDPLPFDRDAARAFGVVSSSLRRSGRKIAARTYDAMIAAIALSKN
;
A
#
# COMPACT_ATOMS: atom_id res chain seq x y z
N MET A 1 17.05 4.94 -5.95
CA MET A 1 16.78 3.55 -5.57
C MET A 1 16.08 2.85 -6.72
N PRO A 2 16.62 1.73 -7.21
CA PRO A 2 15.95 1.02 -8.31
C PRO A 2 14.62 0.39 -7.88
N GLU A 3 14.49 0.00 -6.62
CA GLU A 3 13.26 -0.57 -6.09
C GLU A 3 12.73 0.27 -4.96
N GLY A 4 11.43 0.34 -4.83
CA GLY A 4 10.79 1.04 -3.73
C GLY A 4 9.34 0.66 -3.61
N ILE A 5 8.88 0.46 -2.37
CA ILE A 5 7.49 0.12 -2.08
C ILE A 5 6.68 1.41 -2.04
N LEU A 6 5.63 1.46 -2.85
CA LEU A 6 4.70 2.58 -2.88
C LEU A 6 3.68 2.43 -1.77
N ASP A 7 3.34 3.53 -1.10
CA ASP A 7 2.21 3.52 -0.17
C ASP A 7 0.89 3.63 -0.95
N THR A 8 -0.23 3.42 -0.24
CA THR A 8 -1.54 3.40 -0.88
C THR A 8 -1.89 4.73 -1.52
N SER A 9 -1.57 5.85 -0.87
CA SER A 9 -1.90 7.17 -1.42
C SER A 9 -1.13 7.44 -2.71
N THR A 10 0.12 7.01 -2.82
CA THR A 10 0.89 7.13 -4.05
C THR A 10 0.28 6.28 -5.16
N VAL A 11 -0.14 5.04 -4.84
CA VAL A 11 -0.77 4.16 -5.83
C VAL A 11 -2.07 4.77 -6.37
N ILE A 12 -2.87 5.38 -5.50
CA ILE A 12 -4.11 6.05 -5.92
C ILE A 12 -3.83 7.17 -6.92
N LEU A 13 -2.70 7.85 -6.79
CA LEU A 13 -2.34 9.00 -7.62
C LEU A 13 -1.50 8.62 -8.86
N LEU A 14 -1.22 7.34 -9.10
CA LEU A 14 -0.34 6.92 -10.20
C LEU A 14 -0.77 7.46 -11.56
N ASP A 15 -2.05 7.46 -11.85
CA ASP A 15 -2.58 7.93 -13.12
C ASP A 15 -2.53 9.46 -13.26
N ARG A 16 -2.27 10.17 -12.17
CA ARG A 16 -2.19 11.63 -12.14
C ARG A 16 -0.76 12.16 -12.08
N LEU A 17 0.23 11.26 -11.93
CA LEU A 17 1.62 11.68 -11.87
C LEU A 17 2.11 12.05 -13.27
N ALA A 18 2.46 13.32 -13.43
CA ALA A 18 2.97 13.82 -14.69
C ALA A 18 4.45 13.52 -14.89
N ASP A 19 5.17 13.23 -13.82
CA ASP A 19 6.61 13.02 -13.84
C ASP A 19 6.97 11.71 -13.17
N SER A 20 7.30 10.71 -13.99
CA SER A 20 7.67 9.39 -13.52
C SER A 20 9.02 9.38 -12.80
N SER A 21 9.81 10.45 -12.87
CA SER A 21 11.07 10.52 -12.13
C SER A 21 10.88 10.57 -10.64
N GLN A 22 9.67 10.87 -10.16
CA GLN A 22 9.32 10.84 -8.75
C GLN A 22 9.10 9.43 -8.22
N LEU A 23 9.02 8.45 -9.12
CA LEU A 23 8.83 7.05 -8.74
C LEU A 23 10.15 6.30 -8.76
N PRO A 24 10.28 5.23 -7.94
CA PRO A 24 11.43 4.32 -8.08
C PRO A 24 11.45 3.72 -9.48
N SER A 25 12.64 3.31 -9.93
CA SER A 25 12.79 2.63 -11.22
C SER A 25 11.97 1.34 -11.28
N THR A 26 11.87 0.64 -10.15
CA THR A 26 11.05 -0.57 -10.03
C THR A 26 10.07 -0.35 -8.88
N PRO A 27 8.89 0.24 -9.15
CA PRO A 27 7.90 0.45 -8.10
C PRO A 27 7.27 -0.88 -7.68
N LEU A 28 7.12 -1.06 -6.38
CA LEU A 28 6.53 -2.26 -5.78
C LEU A 28 5.33 -1.84 -4.94
N ILE A 29 4.33 -2.71 -4.86
CA ILE A 29 3.19 -2.52 -3.96
C ILE A 29 3.08 -3.70 -3.02
N THR A 30 2.25 -3.56 -2.00
CA THR A 30 1.99 -4.65 -1.04
C THR A 30 0.56 -5.16 -1.17
N SER A 31 0.33 -6.37 -0.67
CA SER A 31 -1.02 -6.93 -0.58
C SER A 31 -1.93 -6.08 0.31
N VAL A 32 -1.37 -5.34 1.27
CA VAL A 32 -2.13 -4.43 2.13
C VAL A 32 -2.71 -3.28 1.29
N THR A 33 -1.89 -2.69 0.41
CA THR A 33 -2.35 -1.65 -0.52
C THR A 33 -3.47 -2.19 -1.42
N LEU A 34 -3.29 -3.40 -1.95
CA LEU A 34 -4.32 -4.01 -2.80
C LEU A 34 -5.62 -4.21 -2.02
N ALA A 35 -5.52 -4.64 -0.75
CA ALA A 35 -6.69 -4.80 0.12
C ALA A 35 -7.41 -3.47 0.33
N GLU A 36 -6.68 -2.39 0.57
CA GLU A 36 -7.27 -1.07 0.72
C GLU A 36 -7.98 -0.62 -0.56
N LEU A 37 -7.36 -0.83 -1.72
CA LEU A 37 -7.95 -0.48 -3.01
C LEU A 37 -9.21 -1.30 -3.30
N ALA A 38 -9.26 -2.54 -2.84
CA ALA A 38 -10.40 -3.42 -3.05
C ALA A 38 -11.66 -2.95 -2.32
N VAL A 39 -11.49 -2.17 -1.25
CA VAL A 39 -12.63 -1.58 -0.52
C VAL A 39 -13.30 -0.47 -1.34
N GLY A 40 -12.50 0.28 -2.11
CA GLY A 40 -12.97 1.48 -2.80
C GLY A 40 -14.25 1.31 -3.61
N PRO A 41 -14.31 0.34 -4.54
CA PRO A 41 -15.54 0.15 -5.35
C PRO A 41 -16.75 -0.25 -4.50
N LEU A 42 -16.52 -1.00 -3.43
CA LEU A 42 -17.62 -1.56 -2.61
C LEU A 42 -18.31 -0.51 -1.76
N VAL A 43 -17.60 0.56 -1.38
CA VAL A 43 -18.16 1.62 -0.53
C VAL A 43 -18.54 2.86 -1.33
N ALA A 44 -18.33 2.89 -2.64
CA ALA A 44 -18.70 4.00 -3.48
C ALA A 44 -20.22 4.06 -3.64
N GLU A 45 -20.82 5.21 -3.35
CA GLU A 45 -22.27 5.41 -3.48
C GLU A 45 -22.67 5.76 -4.92
N ASP A 46 -21.79 6.48 -5.62
CA ASP A 46 -22.02 6.91 -6.99
C ASP A 46 -21.46 5.86 -7.95
N GLN A 47 -22.27 5.47 -8.95
CA GLN A 47 -21.89 4.45 -9.93
C GLN A 47 -20.66 4.85 -10.75
N LEU A 48 -20.52 6.13 -11.07
CA LEU A 48 -19.36 6.60 -11.83
C LEU A 48 -18.08 6.48 -11.01
N VAL A 49 -18.14 6.84 -9.74
CA VAL A 49 -17.01 6.70 -8.82
C VAL A 49 -16.65 5.23 -8.64
N ARG A 50 -17.68 4.37 -8.50
CA ARG A 50 -17.46 2.92 -8.40
C ARG A 50 -16.73 2.37 -9.62
N ALA A 51 -17.16 2.78 -10.81
CA ALA A 51 -16.54 2.32 -12.04
C ALA A 51 -15.08 2.75 -12.15
N ARG A 52 -14.77 3.98 -11.76
CA ARG A 52 -13.38 4.47 -11.75
C ARG A 52 -12.51 3.70 -10.77
N ARG A 53 -13.01 3.46 -9.58
CA ARG A 53 -12.27 2.70 -8.56
C ARG A 53 -12.05 1.25 -8.97
N GLN A 54 -13.07 0.65 -9.62
CA GLN A 54 -12.94 -0.70 -10.14
C GLN A 54 -11.91 -0.78 -11.26
N SER A 55 -11.91 0.18 -12.18
CA SER A 55 -10.91 0.24 -13.27
C SER A 55 -9.50 0.43 -12.70
N HIS A 56 -9.36 1.27 -11.70
CA HIS A 56 -8.06 1.50 -11.06
C HIS A 56 -7.55 0.24 -10.36
N LEU A 57 -8.44 -0.45 -9.64
CA LEU A 57 -8.10 -1.72 -8.99
C LEU A 57 -7.61 -2.76 -10.00
N LEU A 58 -8.34 -2.91 -11.11
CA LEU A 58 -7.94 -3.84 -12.17
C LEU A 58 -6.59 -3.47 -12.79
N PHE A 59 -6.37 -2.18 -13.00
CA PHE A 59 -5.08 -1.69 -13.51
C PHE A 59 -3.93 -2.10 -12.58
N VAL A 60 -4.11 -1.90 -11.28
CA VAL A 60 -3.09 -2.23 -10.29
C VAL A 60 -2.85 -3.74 -10.27
N GLU A 61 -3.92 -4.54 -10.27
CA GLU A 61 -3.80 -6.00 -10.28
C GLU A 61 -3.07 -6.53 -11.52
N GLN A 62 -3.27 -5.88 -12.66
CA GLN A 62 -2.66 -6.31 -13.92
C GLN A 62 -1.20 -5.89 -14.05
N ASN A 63 -0.80 -4.82 -13.37
CA ASN A 63 0.52 -4.23 -13.57
C ASN A 63 1.48 -4.44 -12.41
N PHE A 64 1.01 -4.95 -11.29
CA PHE A 64 1.85 -5.18 -10.10
C PHE A 64 1.63 -6.56 -9.53
N ASP A 65 2.70 -7.15 -9.02
CA ASP A 65 2.65 -8.40 -8.27
C ASP A 65 2.84 -8.04 -6.79
N PRO A 66 1.76 -8.03 -5.98
CA PRO A 66 1.86 -7.49 -4.63
C PRO A 66 2.73 -8.34 -3.72
N LEU A 67 3.58 -7.69 -2.95
CA LEU A 67 4.36 -8.34 -1.91
C LEU A 67 3.43 -8.78 -0.78
N PRO A 68 3.47 -10.05 -0.36
CA PRO A 68 2.55 -10.54 0.64
C PRO A 68 2.92 -10.11 2.06
N PHE A 69 1.92 -10.04 2.92
CA PHE A 69 2.14 -9.93 4.36
C PHE A 69 2.34 -11.36 4.90
N ASP A 70 3.56 -11.84 4.78
CA ASP A 70 3.93 -13.21 5.13
C ASP A 70 4.42 -13.31 6.59
N ARG A 71 5.00 -14.46 6.95
CA ARG A 71 5.51 -14.71 8.31
C ARG A 71 6.56 -13.69 8.72
N ASP A 72 7.50 -13.39 7.82
CA ASP A 72 8.57 -12.44 8.10
C ASP A 72 8.03 -11.03 8.28
N ALA A 73 7.05 -10.64 7.47
CA ALA A 73 6.37 -9.37 7.63
C ALA A 73 5.61 -9.31 8.95
N ALA A 74 4.97 -10.40 9.35
CA ALA A 74 4.26 -10.46 10.62
C ALA A 74 5.20 -10.25 11.80
N ARG A 75 6.38 -10.86 11.76
CA ARG A 75 7.40 -10.66 12.79
C ARG A 75 7.91 -9.22 12.80
N ALA A 76 8.16 -8.67 11.62
CA ALA A 76 8.59 -7.26 11.47
C ALA A 76 7.51 -6.31 11.99
N PHE A 77 6.24 -6.67 11.84
CA PHE A 77 5.14 -5.86 12.36
C PHE A 77 5.24 -5.67 13.88
N GLY A 78 5.66 -6.71 14.60
CA GLY A 78 5.89 -6.61 16.05
C GLY A 78 6.92 -5.53 16.37
N VAL A 79 8.01 -5.47 15.61
CA VAL A 79 9.05 -4.47 15.79
C VAL A 79 8.52 -3.07 15.49
N VAL A 80 7.84 -2.90 14.36
CA VAL A 80 7.28 -1.62 13.94
C VAL A 80 6.25 -1.11 14.95
N SER A 81 5.33 -1.97 15.37
CA SER A 81 4.27 -1.62 16.30
C SER A 81 4.84 -1.25 17.67
N SER A 82 5.83 -2.00 18.13
CA SER A 82 6.50 -1.72 19.39
C SER A 82 7.18 -0.35 19.36
N SER A 83 7.84 -0.02 18.25
CA SER A 83 8.49 1.27 18.06
C SER A 83 7.47 2.41 18.05
N LEU A 84 6.35 2.25 17.35
CA LEU A 84 5.29 3.26 17.32
C LEU A 84 4.70 3.50 18.71
N ARG A 85 4.46 2.41 19.46
CA ARG A 85 3.92 2.51 20.81
C ARG A 85 4.85 3.26 21.74
N ARG A 86 6.16 3.01 21.66
CA ARG A 86 7.17 3.71 22.45
C ARG A 86 7.24 5.19 22.13
N SER A 87 6.95 5.57 20.90
CA SER A 87 6.92 6.98 20.49
C SER A 87 5.61 7.68 20.82
N GLY A 88 4.66 6.98 21.48
CA GLY A 88 3.38 7.54 21.86
C GLY A 88 2.34 7.61 20.77
N ARG A 89 2.59 6.97 19.63
CA ARG A 89 1.65 6.97 18.50
C ARG A 89 0.61 5.87 18.65
N LYS A 90 -0.63 6.18 18.27
CA LYS A 90 -1.72 5.22 18.33
C LYS A 90 -1.61 4.28 17.13
N ILE A 91 -1.43 2.99 17.39
CA ILE A 91 -1.27 1.97 16.36
C ILE A 91 -2.57 1.81 15.55
N ALA A 92 -3.73 1.83 16.23
CA ALA A 92 -5.02 1.58 15.58
C ALA A 92 -5.29 2.51 14.40
N ALA A 93 -4.89 3.78 14.49
CA ALA A 93 -5.09 4.74 13.41
C ALA A 93 -4.11 4.56 12.24
N ARG A 94 -3.06 3.73 12.42
CA ARG A 94 -2.00 3.57 11.43
C ARG A 94 -1.70 2.10 11.14
N THR A 95 -2.68 1.23 11.38
CA THR A 95 -2.47 -0.22 11.23
C THR A 95 -2.00 -0.59 9.83
N TYR A 96 -2.66 -0.07 8.79
CA TYR A 96 -2.28 -0.43 7.42
C TYR A 96 -0.91 0.14 7.07
N ASP A 97 -0.61 1.37 7.48
CA ASP A 97 0.72 1.95 7.26
C ASP A 97 1.80 1.12 7.96
N ALA A 98 1.53 0.67 9.19
CA ALA A 98 2.46 -0.18 9.93
C ALA A 98 2.66 -1.53 9.26
N MET A 99 1.62 -2.11 8.68
CA MET A 99 1.73 -3.38 7.94
C MET A 99 2.56 -3.21 6.67
N ILE A 100 2.37 -2.11 5.94
CA ILE A 100 3.17 -1.81 4.75
C ILE A 100 4.64 -1.64 5.14
N ALA A 101 4.90 -0.90 6.21
CA ALA A 101 6.26 -0.70 6.72
C ALA A 101 6.89 -2.03 7.15
N ALA A 102 6.11 -2.92 7.74
CA ALA A 102 6.58 -4.25 8.15
C ALA A 102 6.99 -5.10 6.95
N ILE A 103 6.21 -5.05 5.87
CA ILE A 103 6.58 -5.76 4.63
C ILE A 103 7.90 -5.19 4.10
N ALA A 104 8.03 -3.86 4.05
CA ALA A 104 9.25 -3.22 3.58
C ALA A 104 10.47 -3.63 4.43
N LEU A 105 10.32 -3.62 5.75
CA LEU A 105 11.38 -4.01 6.68
C LEU A 105 11.80 -5.46 6.47
N SER A 106 10.84 -6.35 6.22
CA SER A 106 11.12 -7.78 6.04
C SER A 106 11.90 -8.09 4.75
N LYS A 107 11.91 -7.16 3.80
CA LYS A 107 12.59 -7.34 2.51
C LYS A 107 14.00 -6.73 2.48
N ASN A 108 14.39 -6.07 3.54
CA ASN A 108 15.75 -5.52 3.64
C ASN A 108 16.75 -6.53 4.18
#